data_1aed4741b36b28cd84be0832002168f6
#
_entry.id   1aed4741b36b28cd84be0832002168f6
#
_cell.length_a   1.000
_cell.length_b   1.000
_cell.length_c   1.000
_cell.angle_alpha   90.00
_cell.angle_beta   90.00
_cell.angle_gamma   90.00
#
_symmetry.space_group_name_H-M   'P 1'
#
loop_
_entity.id
_entity.type
_entity.pdbx_description
1 polymer ?
#
loop_
_entity_poly.entity_id
_entity_poly.type
_entity_poly.pdbx_seq_one_letter_code
_entity_poly.pdbx_strand_id
1 'polypeptide(L)'
;ELGRLEVDKAIDTLSAQAAIWRGDFVELAITEKLTDLQYRNGDFRDAFSLTRQVAEAYGNSTVLTRLMERAQTEFAGLYIDGQANALDAIEALSIYYDFRQLTPAGAEGDQMIRNLAQRLIRVDLLDQAAELLEYQVANRLQGAARAQVAADLAVVHIANREPARALKVLYDTRLTGIPPALERQRRVLEARALIDAGRYDLALDMLAGMSGRDTELLRV
;
A
#
# COMPACT_ATOMS: atom_id res chain seq x y z
N GLU A 1 -18.51 10.68 23.57
CA GLU A 1 -17.55 10.25 24.66
C GLU A 1 -18.10 9.10 25.49
N LEU A 2 -19.36 9.14 26.00
CA LEU A 2 -19.95 8.06 26.80
C LEU A 2 -20.00 6.72 26.04
N GLY A 3 -20.38 6.71 24.76
CA GLY A 3 -20.42 5.49 23.95
C GLY A 3 -19.05 4.85 23.74
N ARG A 4 -17.97 5.63 23.66
CA ARG A 4 -16.60 5.13 23.52
C ARG A 4 -16.11 4.50 24.82
N LEU A 5 -16.38 5.11 25.96
CA LEU A 5 -16.07 4.55 27.28
C LEU A 5 -16.78 3.22 27.55
N GLU A 6 -17.98 3.01 26.99
CA GLU A 6 -18.70 1.74 27.08
C GLU A 6 -18.06 0.65 26.18
N VAL A 7 -17.57 1.04 24.99
CA VAL A 7 -16.87 0.11 24.08
C VAL A 7 -15.54 -0.33 24.68
N ASP A 8 -14.74 0.59 25.23
CA ASP A 8 -13.46 0.26 25.87
C ASP A 8 -13.66 -0.74 27.02
N LYS A 9 -14.66 -0.54 27.88
CA LYS A 9 -15.00 -1.48 28.96
C LYS A 9 -15.46 -2.86 28.44
N ALA A 10 -16.16 -2.88 27.31
CA ALA A 10 -16.58 -4.14 26.69
C ALA A 10 -15.38 -4.89 26.12
N ILE A 11 -14.43 -4.18 25.49
CA ILE A 11 -13.17 -4.72 24.99
C ILE A 11 -12.36 -5.32 26.17
N ASP A 12 -12.18 -4.58 27.26
CA ASP A 12 -11.46 -5.05 28.45
C ASP A 12 -12.10 -6.32 29.04
N THR A 13 -13.44 -6.32 29.16
CA THR A 13 -14.19 -7.45 29.71
C THR A 13 -14.05 -8.69 28.84
N LEU A 14 -14.20 -8.55 27.51
CA LEU A 14 -14.06 -9.67 26.57
C LEU A 14 -12.61 -10.17 26.51
N SER A 15 -11.63 -9.28 26.57
CA SER A 15 -10.21 -9.63 26.62
C SER A 15 -9.87 -10.46 27.87
N ALA A 16 -10.41 -10.08 29.04
CA ALA A 16 -10.26 -10.85 30.27
C ALA A 16 -10.92 -12.23 30.14
N GLN A 17 -12.10 -12.33 29.54
CA GLN A 17 -12.78 -13.60 29.32
C GLN A 17 -12.02 -14.49 28.31
N ALA A 18 -11.50 -13.94 27.23
CA ALA A 18 -10.68 -14.67 26.24
C ALA A 18 -9.41 -15.29 26.89
N ALA A 19 -8.85 -14.62 27.90
CA ALA A 19 -7.70 -15.14 28.63
C ALA A 19 -8.03 -16.37 29.52
N ILE A 20 -9.28 -16.48 29.95
CA ILE A 20 -9.76 -17.57 30.83
C ILE A 20 -10.22 -18.78 30.02
N TRP A 21 -10.98 -18.53 28.96
CA TRP A 21 -11.58 -19.58 28.12
C TRP A 21 -10.69 -19.83 26.88
N ARG A 22 -9.76 -20.77 27.01
CA ARG A 22 -8.87 -21.16 25.93
C ARG A 22 -9.16 -22.58 25.43
N GLY A 23 -9.08 -22.76 24.13
CA GLY A 23 -9.04 -24.07 23.51
C GLY A 23 -10.38 -24.61 23.01
N ASP A 24 -11.46 -23.84 23.04
CA ASP A 24 -12.77 -24.30 22.58
C ASP A 24 -13.53 -23.26 21.73
N PHE A 25 -14.78 -23.61 21.36
CA PHE A 25 -15.66 -22.75 20.58
C PHE A 25 -16.01 -21.42 21.29
N VAL A 26 -15.90 -21.35 22.62
CA VAL A 26 -16.19 -20.14 23.41
C VAL A 26 -15.11 -19.10 23.15
N GLU A 27 -13.85 -19.49 23.11
CA GLU A 27 -12.75 -18.59 22.75
C GLU A 27 -12.97 -18.00 21.34
N LEU A 28 -13.34 -18.83 20.36
CA LEU A 28 -13.63 -18.37 19.01
C LEU A 28 -14.80 -17.37 18.95
N ALA A 29 -15.87 -17.63 19.69
CA ALA A 29 -17.03 -16.74 19.77
C ALA A 29 -16.69 -15.41 20.47
N ILE A 30 -15.87 -15.43 21.52
CA ILE A 30 -15.38 -14.22 22.18
C ILE A 30 -14.48 -13.44 21.23
N THR A 31 -13.56 -14.11 20.53
CA THR A 31 -12.66 -13.49 19.55
C THR A 31 -13.43 -12.78 18.44
N GLU A 32 -14.48 -13.41 17.89
CA GLU A 32 -15.31 -12.80 16.85
C GLU A 32 -15.98 -11.49 17.34
N LYS A 33 -16.46 -11.46 18.58
CA LYS A 33 -17.05 -10.26 19.19
C LYS A 33 -16.01 -9.20 19.54
N LEU A 34 -14.88 -9.62 20.08
CA LEU A 34 -13.79 -8.74 20.48
C LEU A 34 -13.19 -8.02 19.25
N THR A 35 -12.88 -8.76 18.19
CA THR A 35 -12.37 -8.16 16.95
C THR A 35 -13.37 -7.20 16.30
N ASP A 36 -14.68 -7.50 16.32
CA ASP A 36 -15.72 -6.58 15.82
C ASP A 36 -15.75 -5.26 16.61
N LEU A 37 -15.62 -5.31 17.93
CA LEU A 37 -15.54 -4.11 18.76
C LEU A 37 -14.24 -3.34 18.52
N GLN A 38 -13.11 -4.03 18.42
CA GLN A 38 -11.81 -3.40 18.12
C GLN A 38 -11.83 -2.68 16.77
N TYR A 39 -12.37 -3.29 15.69
CA TYR A 39 -12.51 -2.62 14.40
C TYR A 39 -13.39 -1.36 14.50
N ARG A 40 -14.50 -1.41 15.22
CA ARG A 40 -15.38 -0.25 15.44
C ARG A 40 -14.71 0.85 16.26
N ASN A 41 -13.81 0.49 17.17
CA ASN A 41 -13.06 1.43 18.01
C ASN A 41 -11.85 2.03 17.29
N GLY A 42 -11.42 1.44 16.17
CA GLY A 42 -10.22 1.82 15.44
C GLY A 42 -8.94 1.09 15.88
N ASP A 43 -9.06 0.08 16.74
CA ASP A 43 -7.96 -0.72 17.29
C ASP A 43 -7.55 -1.83 16.30
N PHE A 44 -7.26 -1.45 15.07
CA PHE A 44 -7.00 -2.36 13.94
C PHE A 44 -5.85 -3.33 14.22
N ARG A 45 -4.76 -2.83 14.80
CA ARG A 45 -3.58 -3.65 15.11
C ARG A 45 -3.91 -4.79 16.05
N ASP A 46 -4.69 -4.53 17.08
CA ASP A 46 -5.09 -5.53 18.09
C ASP A 46 -6.02 -6.56 17.47
N ALA A 47 -7.00 -6.10 16.66
CA ALA A 47 -7.93 -7.00 15.97
C ALA A 47 -7.20 -7.94 14.98
N PHE A 48 -6.26 -7.42 14.19
CA PHE A 48 -5.45 -8.24 13.26
C PHE A 48 -4.53 -9.20 14.02
N SER A 49 -3.91 -8.75 15.10
CA SER A 49 -3.05 -9.59 15.95
C SER A 49 -3.81 -10.74 16.56
N LEU A 50 -4.99 -10.47 17.09
CA LEU A 50 -5.87 -11.49 17.69
C LEU A 50 -6.34 -12.51 16.63
N THR A 51 -6.74 -12.03 15.45
CA THR A 51 -7.12 -12.90 14.33
C THR A 51 -5.96 -13.83 13.93
N ARG A 52 -4.74 -13.31 13.87
CA ARG A 52 -3.54 -14.10 13.55
C ARG A 52 -3.25 -15.16 14.63
N GLN A 53 -3.31 -14.79 15.91
CA GLN A 53 -3.11 -15.73 17.04
C GLN A 53 -4.10 -16.90 16.97
N VAL A 54 -5.37 -16.61 16.71
CA VAL A 54 -6.40 -17.65 16.58
C VAL A 54 -6.15 -18.51 15.34
N ALA A 55 -5.71 -17.92 14.23
CA ALA A 55 -5.38 -18.66 13.02
C ALA A 55 -4.22 -19.66 13.23
N GLU A 56 -3.25 -19.30 14.06
CA GLU A 56 -2.11 -20.17 14.40
C GLU A 56 -2.51 -21.31 15.37
N ALA A 57 -3.49 -21.05 16.26
CA ALA A 57 -3.90 -22.00 17.30
C ALA A 57 -4.97 -23.00 16.82
N TYR A 58 -5.88 -22.55 15.98
CA TYR A 58 -7.04 -23.32 15.53
C TYR A 58 -6.95 -23.58 14.04
N GLY A 59 -6.73 -24.76 13.60
CA GLY A 59 -6.75 -25.13 12.19
C GLY A 59 -8.04 -24.68 11.45
N ASN A 60 -8.35 -25.29 10.32
CA ASN A 60 -9.50 -24.90 9.48
C ASN A 60 -10.84 -25.07 10.22
N SER A 61 -11.48 -23.95 10.56
CA SER A 61 -12.84 -23.87 11.08
C SER A 61 -13.65 -22.80 10.35
N THR A 62 -14.97 -22.95 10.30
CA THR A 62 -15.86 -21.95 9.69
C THR A 62 -15.79 -20.58 10.35
N VAL A 63 -15.53 -20.54 11.66
CA VAL A 63 -15.36 -19.30 12.43
C VAL A 63 -14.07 -18.62 12.02
N LEU A 64 -12.97 -19.37 11.90
CA LEU A 64 -11.69 -18.83 11.45
C LEU A 64 -11.79 -18.28 10.03
N THR A 65 -12.47 -18.98 9.13
CA THR A 65 -12.69 -18.47 7.75
C THR A 65 -13.37 -17.09 7.78
N ARG A 66 -14.45 -16.93 8.56
CA ARG A 66 -15.14 -15.63 8.71
C ARG A 66 -14.24 -14.55 9.33
N LEU A 67 -13.46 -14.89 10.36
CA LEU A 67 -12.51 -13.95 10.97
C LEU A 67 -11.45 -13.48 9.98
N MET A 68 -10.91 -14.39 9.18
CA MET A 68 -9.92 -14.06 8.15
C MET A 68 -10.52 -13.21 7.01
N GLU A 69 -11.71 -13.56 6.52
CA GLU A 69 -12.43 -12.77 5.52
C GLU A 69 -12.74 -11.35 6.03
N ARG A 70 -13.17 -11.25 7.28
CA ARG A 70 -13.39 -9.96 7.95
C ARG A 70 -12.09 -9.16 8.07
N ALA A 71 -11.02 -9.78 8.54
CA ALA A 71 -9.71 -9.14 8.67
C ALA A 71 -9.18 -8.65 7.31
N GLN A 72 -9.34 -9.42 6.23
CA GLN A 72 -8.96 -8.98 4.88
C GLN A 72 -9.78 -7.78 4.41
N THR A 73 -11.10 -7.80 4.65
CA THR A 73 -11.99 -6.69 4.30
C THR A 73 -11.62 -5.41 5.06
N GLU A 74 -11.44 -5.50 6.37
CA GLU A 74 -11.05 -4.35 7.20
C GLU A 74 -9.65 -3.84 6.86
N PHE A 75 -8.72 -4.76 6.57
CA PHE A 75 -7.37 -4.38 6.17
C PHE A 75 -7.36 -3.66 4.82
N ALA A 76 -8.12 -4.11 3.84
CA ALA A 76 -8.27 -3.41 2.57
C ALA A 76 -8.95 -2.04 2.76
N GLY A 77 -10.06 -1.99 3.49
CA GLY A 77 -10.81 -0.77 3.79
C GLY A 77 -9.98 0.27 4.53
N LEU A 78 -9.09 -0.15 5.42
CA LEU A 78 -8.18 0.75 6.14
C LEU A 78 -7.42 1.69 5.18
N TYR A 79 -6.95 1.17 4.03
CA TYR A 79 -6.19 1.96 3.05
C TYR A 79 -7.01 2.45 1.85
N ILE A 80 -8.11 1.79 1.51
CA ILE A 80 -8.95 2.16 0.36
C ILE A 80 -9.97 3.21 0.76
N ASP A 81 -10.66 3.02 1.90
CA ASP A 81 -11.71 3.91 2.37
C ASP A 81 -11.17 5.11 3.17
N GLY A 82 -9.85 5.18 3.32
CA GLY A 82 -9.18 6.31 3.96
C GLY A 82 -9.21 6.28 5.49
N GLN A 83 -9.61 5.20 6.13
CA GLN A 83 -9.57 5.07 7.59
C GLN A 83 -8.14 5.21 8.14
N ALA A 84 -7.14 4.72 7.39
CA ALA A 84 -5.73 4.92 7.72
C ALA A 84 -5.32 6.39 7.82
N ASN A 85 -6.09 7.34 7.25
CA ASN A 85 -5.74 8.76 7.34
C ASN A 85 -5.87 9.33 8.77
N ALA A 86 -6.60 8.65 9.65
CA ALA A 86 -6.67 8.99 11.07
C ALA A 86 -5.43 8.54 11.86
N LEU A 87 -4.67 7.58 11.34
CA LEU A 87 -3.43 7.09 11.93
C LEU A 87 -2.24 7.98 11.53
N ASP A 88 -1.14 7.89 12.25
CA ASP A 88 0.14 8.40 11.75
C ASP A 88 0.60 7.62 10.50
N ALA A 89 1.37 8.26 9.61
CA ALA A 89 1.80 7.61 8.37
C ALA A 89 2.74 6.43 8.61
N ILE A 90 3.61 6.52 9.62
CA ILE A 90 4.53 5.45 10.01
C ILE A 90 3.74 4.31 10.67
N GLU A 91 2.74 4.62 11.47
CA GLU A 91 1.86 3.63 12.08
C GLU A 91 1.09 2.84 11.02
N ALA A 92 0.48 3.54 10.04
CA ALA A 92 -0.19 2.90 8.92
C ALA A 92 0.76 2.00 8.12
N LEU A 93 2.00 2.45 7.88
CA LEU A 93 3.03 1.65 7.22
C LEU A 93 3.41 0.42 8.04
N SER A 94 3.59 0.57 9.35
CA SER A 94 3.89 -0.54 10.27
C SER A 94 2.78 -1.59 10.28
N ILE A 95 1.51 -1.17 10.34
CA ILE A 95 0.35 -2.10 10.24
C ILE A 95 0.39 -2.84 8.88
N TYR A 96 0.71 -2.15 7.79
CA TYR A 96 0.83 -2.82 6.50
C TYR A 96 1.90 -3.91 6.51
N TYR A 97 3.10 -3.64 7.00
CA TYR A 97 4.17 -4.64 7.03
C TYR A 97 3.88 -5.81 7.97
N ASP A 98 3.31 -5.55 9.14
CA ASP A 98 2.98 -6.58 10.13
C ASP A 98 1.89 -7.55 9.65
N PHE A 99 0.98 -7.07 8.78
CA PHE A 99 -0.20 -7.82 8.33
C PHE A 99 -0.33 -7.90 6.80
N ARG A 100 0.76 -7.72 6.05
CA ARG A 100 0.75 -7.71 4.57
C ARG A 100 0.17 -8.98 3.93
N GLN A 101 0.15 -10.10 4.65
CA GLN A 101 -0.49 -11.35 4.22
C GLN A 101 -2.01 -11.21 4.07
N LEU A 102 -2.62 -10.20 4.68
CA LEU A 102 -4.04 -9.87 4.51
C LEU A 102 -4.32 -9.07 3.24
N THR A 103 -3.29 -8.64 2.50
CA THR A 103 -3.47 -7.87 1.25
C THR A 103 -4.25 -8.70 0.23
N PRO A 104 -5.41 -8.22 -0.26
CA PRO A 104 -6.19 -8.92 -1.27
C PRO A 104 -5.38 -9.20 -2.53
N ALA A 105 -5.71 -10.28 -3.22
CA ALA A 105 -5.17 -10.54 -4.55
C ALA A 105 -5.80 -9.60 -5.58
N GLY A 106 -5.06 -9.30 -6.67
CA GLY A 106 -5.56 -8.53 -7.80
C GLY A 106 -5.67 -7.02 -7.54
N ALA A 107 -6.59 -6.39 -8.26
CA ALA A 107 -6.66 -4.92 -8.40
C ALA A 107 -6.93 -4.18 -7.08
N GLU A 108 -7.68 -4.77 -6.17
CA GLU A 108 -8.01 -4.18 -4.87
C GLU A 108 -6.75 -4.02 -4.00
N GLY A 109 -5.98 -5.10 -3.83
CA GLY A 109 -4.72 -5.03 -3.09
C GLY A 109 -3.68 -4.13 -3.76
N ASP A 110 -3.69 -4.05 -5.10
CA ASP A 110 -2.82 -3.13 -5.83
C ASP A 110 -3.22 -1.67 -5.61
N GLN A 111 -4.53 -1.39 -5.52
CA GLN A 111 -5.03 -0.05 -5.19
C GLN A 111 -4.67 0.35 -3.75
N MET A 112 -4.82 -0.58 -2.82
CA MET A 112 -4.45 -0.39 -1.42
C MET A 112 -2.98 0.03 -1.28
N ILE A 113 -2.05 -0.70 -1.92
CA ILE A 113 -0.62 -0.39 -1.88
C ILE A 113 -0.33 0.99 -2.50
N ARG A 114 -0.96 1.32 -3.64
CA ARG A 114 -0.81 2.65 -4.25
C ARG A 114 -1.29 3.78 -3.35
N ASN A 115 -2.44 3.61 -2.68
CA ASN A 115 -2.97 4.61 -1.76
C ASN A 115 -2.01 4.85 -0.59
N LEU A 116 -1.45 3.78 -0.02
CA LEU A 116 -0.44 3.89 1.03
C LEU A 116 0.83 4.60 0.52
N ALA A 117 1.36 4.20 -0.64
CA ALA A 117 2.52 4.85 -1.24
C ALA A 117 2.29 6.35 -1.50
N GLN A 118 1.13 6.72 -2.06
CA GLN A 118 0.77 8.13 -2.26
C GLN A 118 0.69 8.91 -0.96
N ARG A 119 0.24 8.30 0.11
CA ARG A 119 0.21 8.92 1.43
C ARG A 119 1.62 9.17 1.96
N LEU A 120 2.51 8.19 1.83
CA LEU A 120 3.92 8.33 2.22
C LEU A 120 4.63 9.44 1.44
N ILE A 121 4.35 9.55 0.14
CA ILE A 121 4.87 10.65 -0.70
C ILE A 121 4.42 12.02 -0.16
N ARG A 122 3.14 12.16 0.24
CA ARG A 122 2.61 13.42 0.78
C ARG A 122 3.27 13.88 2.09
N VAL A 123 3.84 12.96 2.85
CA VAL A 123 4.56 13.26 4.10
C VAL A 123 6.08 13.12 3.95
N ASP A 124 6.56 13.15 2.70
CA ASP A 124 7.99 13.10 2.33
C ASP A 124 8.73 11.82 2.75
N LEU A 125 8.01 10.72 2.95
CA LEU A 125 8.57 9.39 3.19
C LEU A 125 8.84 8.68 1.86
N LEU A 126 9.75 9.25 1.06
CA LEU A 126 9.99 8.85 -0.33
C LEU A 126 10.63 7.47 -0.45
N ASP A 127 11.56 7.10 0.43
CA ASP A 127 12.21 5.78 0.43
C ASP A 127 11.19 4.67 0.68
N GLN A 128 10.32 4.84 1.66
CA GLN A 128 9.28 3.87 2.00
C GLN A 128 8.21 3.76 0.90
N ALA A 129 7.86 4.88 0.27
CA ALA A 129 6.97 4.88 -0.89
C ALA A 129 7.59 4.14 -2.08
N ALA A 130 8.88 4.37 -2.35
CA ALA A 130 9.61 3.67 -3.40
C ALA A 130 9.63 2.16 -3.16
N GLU A 131 9.92 1.70 -1.94
CA GLU A 131 9.94 0.28 -1.57
C GLU A 131 8.59 -0.42 -1.86
N LEU A 132 7.47 0.22 -1.50
CA LEU A 132 6.14 -0.31 -1.78
C LEU A 132 5.86 -0.44 -3.29
N LEU A 133 6.19 0.60 -4.06
CA LEU A 133 5.99 0.60 -5.51
C LEU A 133 6.94 -0.37 -6.22
N GLU A 134 8.20 -0.49 -5.78
CA GLU A 134 9.15 -1.49 -6.26
C GLU A 134 8.63 -2.91 -6.07
N TYR A 135 8.09 -3.21 -4.88
CA TYR A 135 7.46 -4.49 -4.60
C TYR A 135 6.30 -4.79 -5.57
N GLN A 136 5.45 -3.80 -5.84
CA GLN A 136 4.35 -3.94 -6.81
C GLN A 136 4.87 -4.25 -8.23
N VAL A 137 5.82 -3.44 -8.71
CA VAL A 137 6.40 -3.58 -10.05
C VAL A 137 7.10 -4.92 -10.22
N ALA A 138 7.78 -5.41 -9.19
CA ALA A 138 8.55 -6.65 -9.25
C ALA A 138 7.68 -7.90 -9.12
N ASN A 139 6.64 -7.89 -8.26
CA ASN A 139 6.00 -9.12 -7.80
C ASN A 139 4.49 -9.21 -8.12
N ARG A 140 3.81 -8.09 -8.37
CA ARG A 140 2.35 -8.09 -8.45
C ARG A 140 1.80 -7.73 -9.83
N LEU A 141 2.51 -6.91 -10.59
CA LEU A 141 1.98 -6.29 -11.80
C LEU A 141 2.65 -6.79 -13.07
N GLN A 142 1.88 -6.83 -14.15
CA GLN A 142 2.34 -7.15 -15.49
C GLN A 142 1.76 -6.18 -16.53
N GLY A 143 2.31 -6.16 -17.73
CA GLY A 143 1.78 -5.39 -18.86
C GLY A 143 1.69 -3.89 -18.59
N ALA A 144 0.62 -3.27 -19.05
CA ALA A 144 0.41 -1.82 -18.95
C ALA A 144 0.28 -1.32 -17.50
N ALA A 145 -0.30 -2.12 -16.60
CA ALA A 145 -0.40 -1.78 -15.18
C ALA A 145 0.99 -1.69 -14.53
N ARG A 146 1.89 -2.63 -14.84
CA ARG A 146 3.29 -2.57 -14.41
C ARG A 146 4.01 -1.34 -14.96
N ALA A 147 3.80 -1.03 -16.23
CA ALA A 147 4.39 0.14 -16.87
C ALA A 147 3.89 1.47 -16.26
N GLN A 148 2.63 1.54 -15.84
CA GLN A 148 2.06 2.70 -15.16
C GLN A 148 2.67 2.89 -13.77
N VAL A 149 2.67 1.86 -12.94
CA VAL A 149 3.23 1.96 -11.57
C VAL A 149 4.75 2.20 -11.60
N ALA A 150 5.44 1.68 -12.61
CA ALA A 150 6.85 2.00 -12.83
C ALA A 150 7.09 3.48 -13.19
N ALA A 151 6.14 4.13 -13.89
CA ALA A 151 6.20 5.56 -14.11
C ALA A 151 5.99 6.35 -12.82
N ASP A 152 5.04 5.92 -11.97
CA ASP A 152 4.81 6.52 -10.66
C ASP A 152 6.05 6.35 -9.74
N LEU A 153 6.67 5.18 -9.76
CA LEU A 153 7.93 4.91 -9.04
C LEU A 153 9.09 5.79 -9.55
N ALA A 154 9.18 6.01 -10.86
CA ALA A 154 10.19 6.91 -11.43
C ALA A 154 10.02 8.36 -10.93
N VAL A 155 8.78 8.83 -10.76
CA VAL A 155 8.50 10.14 -10.14
C VAL A 155 9.05 10.20 -8.73
N VAL A 156 8.86 9.15 -7.93
CA VAL A 156 9.36 9.06 -6.55
C VAL A 156 10.90 9.09 -6.54
N HIS A 157 11.55 8.29 -7.39
CA HIS A 157 13.02 8.30 -7.48
C HIS A 157 13.59 9.66 -7.94
N ILE A 158 12.92 10.35 -8.88
CA ILE A 158 13.33 11.70 -9.29
C ILE A 158 13.18 12.68 -8.10
N ALA A 159 12.06 12.63 -7.38
CA ALA A 159 11.84 13.46 -6.20
C ALA A 159 12.89 13.17 -5.10
N ASN A 160 13.28 11.91 -4.94
CA ASN A 160 14.31 11.46 -3.99
C ASN A 160 15.76 11.69 -4.48
N ARG A 161 15.93 12.39 -5.64
CA ARG A 161 17.25 12.68 -6.24
C ARG A 161 18.04 11.41 -6.63
N GLU A 162 17.33 10.38 -7.05
CA GLU A 162 17.88 9.10 -7.51
C GLU A 162 17.62 8.87 -9.02
N PRO A 163 18.09 9.72 -9.92
CA PRO A 163 17.76 9.64 -11.35
C PRO A 163 18.22 8.33 -12.00
N ALA A 164 19.29 7.72 -11.51
CA ALA A 164 19.76 6.44 -12.02
C ALA A 164 18.75 5.30 -11.76
N ARG A 165 18.09 5.28 -10.60
CA ARG A 165 17.02 4.32 -10.27
C ARG A 165 15.76 4.59 -11.09
N ALA A 166 15.40 5.86 -11.29
CA ALA A 166 14.31 6.25 -12.17
C ALA A 166 14.53 5.75 -13.61
N LEU A 167 15.71 5.98 -14.19
CA LEU A 167 16.07 5.48 -15.52
C LEU A 167 16.02 3.96 -15.59
N LYS A 168 16.55 3.28 -14.58
CA LYS A 168 16.55 1.82 -14.50
C LYS A 168 15.12 1.27 -14.53
N VAL A 169 14.23 1.73 -13.67
CA VAL A 169 12.86 1.20 -13.60
C VAL A 169 12.08 1.47 -14.88
N LEU A 170 12.26 2.64 -15.50
CA LEU A 170 11.65 2.97 -16.80
C LEU A 170 12.17 2.03 -17.90
N TYR A 171 13.46 1.73 -17.93
CA TYR A 171 14.05 0.81 -18.89
C TYR A 171 13.56 -0.63 -18.69
N ASP A 172 13.65 -1.16 -17.49
CA ASP A 172 13.30 -2.57 -17.15
C ASP A 172 11.81 -2.88 -17.35
N THR A 173 10.97 -1.85 -17.46
CA THR A 173 9.53 -1.98 -17.64
C THR A 173 9.05 -1.42 -18.99
N ARG A 174 9.94 -1.31 -19.98
CA ARG A 174 9.57 -0.92 -21.34
C ARG A 174 8.62 -1.94 -21.93
N LEU A 175 7.56 -1.44 -22.55
CA LEU A 175 6.53 -2.23 -23.19
C LEU A 175 6.01 -1.50 -24.42
N THR A 176 5.79 -2.22 -25.49
CA THR A 176 5.14 -1.70 -26.72
C THR A 176 3.63 -1.83 -26.63
N GLY A 177 2.90 -0.91 -27.28
CA GLY A 177 1.43 -0.98 -27.30
C GLY A 177 0.73 -0.51 -26.02
N ILE A 178 1.43 0.24 -25.18
CA ILE A 178 0.81 0.95 -24.05
C ILE A 178 0.04 2.19 -24.55
N PRO A 179 -0.93 2.71 -23.76
CA PRO A 179 -1.65 3.92 -24.13
C PRO A 179 -0.70 5.08 -24.46
N PRO A 180 -0.97 5.86 -25.53
CA PRO A 180 -0.08 6.95 -25.97
C PRO A 180 0.20 7.99 -24.86
N ALA A 181 -0.78 8.25 -24.00
CA ALA A 181 -0.60 9.16 -22.85
C ALA A 181 0.46 8.63 -21.88
N LEU A 182 0.43 7.33 -21.56
CA LEU A 182 1.41 6.70 -20.69
C LEU A 182 2.80 6.66 -21.36
N GLU A 183 2.86 6.34 -22.65
CA GLU A 183 4.13 6.36 -23.39
C GLU A 183 4.77 7.74 -23.34
N ARG A 184 3.97 8.80 -23.60
CA ARG A 184 4.42 10.18 -23.48
C ARG A 184 4.90 10.52 -22.09
N GLN A 185 4.12 10.19 -21.04
CA GLN A 185 4.50 10.41 -19.63
C GLN A 185 5.85 9.77 -19.31
N ARG A 186 6.05 8.54 -19.70
CA ARG A 186 7.31 7.80 -19.47
C ARG A 186 8.49 8.43 -20.16
N ARG A 187 8.32 8.92 -21.40
CA ARG A 187 9.37 9.63 -22.13
C ARG A 187 9.76 10.95 -21.46
N VAL A 188 8.78 11.72 -20.97
CA VAL A 188 9.03 12.96 -20.23
C VAL A 188 9.81 12.67 -18.93
N LEU A 189 9.44 11.61 -18.19
CA LEU A 189 10.14 11.20 -16.98
C LEU A 189 11.57 10.71 -17.28
N GLU A 190 11.77 9.99 -18.38
CA GLU A 190 13.10 9.54 -18.80
C GLU A 190 14.00 10.75 -19.16
N ALA A 191 13.47 11.72 -19.92
CA ALA A 191 14.19 12.96 -20.23
C ALA A 191 14.54 13.75 -18.97
N ARG A 192 13.61 13.89 -18.02
CA ARG A 192 13.84 14.54 -16.72
C ARG A 192 14.94 13.84 -15.94
N ALA A 193 14.87 12.53 -15.82
CA ALA A 193 15.90 11.76 -15.11
C ALA A 193 17.28 11.83 -15.79
N LEU A 194 17.33 11.94 -17.13
CA LEU A 194 18.58 12.18 -17.87
C LEU A 194 19.17 13.55 -17.53
N ILE A 195 18.34 14.59 -17.45
CA ILE A 195 18.77 15.94 -17.05
C ILE A 195 19.33 15.92 -15.64
N ASP A 196 18.60 15.34 -14.70
CA ASP A 196 18.99 15.24 -13.30
C ASP A 196 20.27 14.39 -13.10
N ALA A 197 20.55 13.47 -14.04
CA ALA A 197 21.80 12.70 -14.13
C ALA A 197 22.95 13.40 -14.89
N GLY A 198 22.76 14.64 -15.34
CA GLY A 198 23.75 15.40 -16.14
C GLY A 198 23.96 14.93 -17.57
N ARG A 199 23.02 14.10 -18.10
CA ARG A 199 23.11 13.54 -19.49
C ARG A 199 22.28 14.36 -20.46
N TYR A 200 22.63 15.64 -20.61
CA TYR A 200 21.85 16.65 -21.33
C TYR A 200 21.68 16.35 -22.82
N ASP A 201 22.71 15.86 -23.49
CA ASP A 201 22.63 15.56 -24.94
C ASP A 201 21.57 14.48 -25.23
N LEU A 202 21.55 13.43 -24.43
CA LEU A 202 20.55 12.37 -24.56
C LEU A 202 19.13 12.83 -24.24
N ALA A 203 18.98 13.72 -23.27
CA ALA A 203 17.68 14.31 -22.94
C ALA A 203 17.18 15.19 -24.11
N LEU A 204 18.04 16.01 -24.71
CA LEU A 204 17.70 16.85 -25.87
C LEU A 204 17.30 16.01 -27.06
N ASP A 205 18.06 14.96 -27.38
CA ASP A 205 17.73 14.04 -28.50
C ASP A 205 16.36 13.40 -28.29
N MET A 206 16.06 12.97 -27.05
CA MET A 206 14.76 12.37 -26.72
C MET A 206 13.61 13.38 -26.85
N LEU A 207 13.83 14.63 -26.45
CA LEU A 207 12.84 15.69 -26.51
C LEU A 207 12.66 16.27 -27.91
N ALA A 208 13.60 16.09 -28.84
CA ALA A 208 13.59 16.70 -30.17
C ALA A 208 12.32 16.39 -30.97
N GLY A 209 11.77 15.18 -30.84
CA GLY A 209 10.53 14.74 -31.48
C GLY A 209 9.24 14.98 -30.69
N MET A 210 9.30 15.66 -29.52
CA MET A 210 8.16 15.86 -28.63
C MET A 210 7.73 17.32 -28.63
N SER A 211 6.43 17.59 -28.56
CA SER A 211 5.84 18.93 -28.46
C SER A 211 4.97 19.03 -27.22
N GLY A 212 4.83 20.23 -26.65
CA GLY A 212 3.99 20.54 -25.52
C GLY A 212 4.74 21.23 -24.37
N ARG A 213 3.98 21.86 -23.49
CA ARG A 213 4.50 22.71 -22.42
C ARG A 213 5.52 22.02 -21.52
N ASP A 214 5.25 20.75 -21.18
CA ASP A 214 6.14 19.98 -20.28
C ASP A 214 7.51 19.72 -20.90
N THR A 215 7.55 19.52 -22.24
CA THR A 215 8.80 19.29 -22.98
C THR A 215 9.55 20.58 -23.24
N GLU A 216 8.88 21.70 -23.41
CA GLU A 216 9.49 23.02 -23.55
C GLU A 216 10.20 23.46 -22.27
N LEU A 217 9.61 23.21 -21.11
CA LEU A 217 10.22 23.50 -19.81
C LEU A 217 11.48 22.67 -19.53
N LEU A 218 11.58 21.48 -20.11
CA LEU A 218 12.77 20.62 -19.96
C LEU A 218 13.91 20.95 -20.93
N ARG A 219 13.67 21.79 -21.95
CA ARG A 219 14.68 22.21 -22.92
C ARG A 219 15.44 23.47 -22.52
N VAL A 220 14.99 24.18 -21.49
CA VAL A 220 15.58 25.40 -20.96
C VAL A 220 16.63 25.09 -19.91
#